data_11d67e9f5e0225aacfc3a743bdf28b46
#
_entry.id   11d67e9f5e0225aacfc3a743bdf28b46
#
_cell.length_a   1.000
_cell.length_b   1.000
_cell.length_c   1.000
_cell.angle_alpha   90.00
_cell.angle_beta   90.00
_cell.angle_gamma   90.00
#
_symmetry.space_group_name_H-M   'P 1'
#
loop_
_entity.id
_entity.type
_entity.pdbx_description
1 polymer ?
#
loop_
_entity_poly.entity_id
_entity_poly.type
_entity_poly.pdbx_seq_one_letter_code
_entity_poly.pdbx_strand_id
1 'polypeptide(L)'
;MTITNPTSFVKADVLRNTLPTSVRRIVGLLEQLQHGVLTVHWPDGQISQFGQARGDAIHASLHLYNWNPLTQAQKSGDIGFAESFIAGDWTSNDIPSLLRLCIANRKHIDDLIFGHWLGRTYYRIKHLLKRNTRANSQKNIQAHYDLGNAFYKLWLDETMNYSSAWFDGDFSSTTSQAQSAKVRRALHMAGVQAGDRVMEIGCGWGALAEMGALDFGAQMYGVTLSHEQLAFAQERLHRTSGQA
;
A
#
# COMPACT_ATOMS: atom_id res chain seq x y z
N MET A 1 40.74 -18.22 -6.80
CA MET A 1 40.57 -16.83 -6.36
C MET A 1 40.07 -16.01 -7.55
N THR A 2 38.80 -15.84 -7.68
CA THR A 2 38.19 -15.01 -8.74
C THR A 2 38.10 -13.60 -8.19
N ILE A 3 38.97 -12.71 -8.67
CA ILE A 3 38.95 -11.30 -8.34
C ILE A 3 37.74 -10.71 -9.06
N THR A 4 36.64 -10.47 -8.31
CA THR A 4 35.52 -9.66 -8.81
C THR A 4 36.01 -8.22 -8.98
N ASN A 5 36.10 -7.77 -10.24
CA ASN A 5 36.35 -6.38 -10.58
C ASN A 5 35.38 -5.46 -9.80
N PRO A 6 35.83 -4.35 -9.23
CA PRO A 6 34.93 -3.38 -8.60
C PRO A 6 33.97 -2.85 -9.66
N THR A 7 32.70 -2.99 -9.39
CA THR A 7 31.59 -2.52 -10.25
C THR A 7 31.78 -1.02 -10.48
N SER A 8 32.25 -0.60 -11.66
CA SER A 8 32.43 0.80 -11.99
C SER A 8 31.06 1.46 -12.22
N PHE A 9 30.65 2.32 -11.31
CA PHE A 9 29.43 3.11 -11.47
C PHE A 9 29.61 4.12 -12.61
N VAL A 10 28.66 4.13 -13.53
CA VAL A 10 28.63 5.11 -14.62
C VAL A 10 28.08 6.42 -14.07
N LYS A 11 28.81 7.53 -14.29
CA LYS A 11 28.35 8.86 -13.89
C LYS A 11 27.10 9.26 -14.69
N ALA A 12 26.18 9.95 -14.04
CA ALA A 12 24.91 10.38 -14.61
C ALA A 12 25.06 11.21 -15.91
N ASP A 13 26.12 12.00 -16.03
CA ASP A 13 26.42 12.81 -17.24
C ASP A 13 26.68 11.94 -18.49
N VAL A 14 27.32 10.79 -18.31
CA VAL A 14 27.59 9.84 -19.41
C VAL A 14 26.29 9.15 -19.82
N LEU A 15 25.46 8.79 -18.85
CA LEU A 15 24.14 8.19 -19.05
C LEU A 15 23.21 9.10 -19.87
N ARG A 16 23.19 10.40 -19.61
CA ARG A 16 22.29 11.34 -20.31
C ARG A 16 22.44 11.32 -21.82
N ASN A 17 23.63 11.02 -22.33
CA ASN A 17 23.89 11.03 -23.78
C ASN A 17 23.45 9.74 -24.48
N THR A 18 23.35 8.64 -23.76
CA THR A 18 22.99 7.31 -24.28
C THR A 18 21.51 6.96 -24.10
N LEU A 19 20.81 7.65 -23.17
CA LEU A 19 19.44 7.33 -22.78
C LEU A 19 18.37 7.93 -23.71
N PRO A 20 17.23 7.25 -23.90
CA PRO A 20 16.06 7.82 -24.58
C PRO A 20 15.63 9.13 -23.92
N THR A 21 15.12 10.08 -24.71
CA THR A 21 14.74 11.42 -24.21
C THR A 21 13.72 11.38 -23.08
N SER A 22 12.80 10.38 -23.11
CA SER A 22 11.83 10.13 -22.04
C SER A 22 12.47 9.75 -20.72
N VAL A 23 13.61 9.04 -20.75
CA VAL A 23 14.32 8.54 -19.57
C VAL A 23 15.19 9.62 -18.93
N ARG A 24 15.72 10.56 -19.70
CA ARG A 24 16.61 11.64 -19.21
C ARG A 24 15.99 12.48 -18.09
N ARG A 25 14.67 12.71 -18.15
CA ARG A 25 13.95 13.43 -17.09
C ARG A 25 14.01 12.68 -15.77
N ILE A 26 13.78 11.37 -15.78
CA ILE A 26 13.78 10.55 -14.55
C ILE A 26 15.19 10.48 -13.97
N VAL A 27 16.23 10.37 -14.80
CA VAL A 27 17.63 10.43 -14.31
C VAL A 27 17.88 11.75 -13.61
N GLY A 28 17.43 12.88 -14.17
CA GLY A 28 17.51 14.19 -13.52
C GLY A 28 16.76 14.27 -12.17
N LEU A 29 15.69 13.47 -11.99
CA LEU A 29 14.99 13.33 -10.70
C LEU A 29 15.82 12.50 -9.71
N LEU A 30 16.38 11.38 -10.16
CA LEU A 30 17.19 10.50 -9.32
C LEU A 30 18.45 11.20 -8.81
N GLU A 31 19.05 12.11 -9.60
CA GLU A 31 20.18 12.94 -9.18
C GLU A 31 19.85 13.88 -8.02
N GLN A 32 18.57 14.21 -7.83
CA GLN A 32 18.12 15.12 -6.78
C GLN A 32 17.69 14.38 -5.49
N LEU A 33 17.91 13.07 -5.40
CA LEU A 33 17.66 12.32 -4.18
C LEU A 33 18.51 12.89 -3.03
N GLN A 34 17.81 13.32 -1.96
CA GLN A 34 18.45 13.93 -0.78
C GLN A 34 18.61 12.94 0.36
N HIS A 35 17.74 11.93 0.41
CA HIS A 35 17.68 10.96 1.50
C HIS A 35 17.95 9.56 0.96
N GLY A 36 19.03 8.94 1.41
CA GLY A 36 19.39 7.56 1.07
C GLY A 36 20.12 7.42 -0.27
N VAL A 37 20.31 6.18 -0.67
CA VAL A 37 21.06 5.76 -1.85
C VAL A 37 20.24 4.78 -2.67
N LEU A 38 20.12 5.03 -3.97
CA LEU A 38 19.51 4.15 -4.95
C LEU A 38 20.56 3.64 -5.93
N THR A 39 20.73 2.32 -5.99
CA THR A 39 21.52 1.67 -7.04
C THR A 39 20.60 1.20 -8.14
N VAL A 40 20.80 1.67 -9.36
CA VAL A 40 20.00 1.31 -10.54
C VAL A 40 20.83 0.44 -11.48
N HIS A 41 20.32 -0.73 -11.79
CA HIS A 41 20.82 -1.60 -12.84
C HIS A 41 19.96 -1.36 -14.09
N TRP A 42 20.59 -0.81 -15.13
CA TRP A 42 19.92 -0.42 -16.36
C TRP A 42 19.76 -1.60 -17.33
N PRO A 43 18.80 -1.55 -18.28
CA PRO A 43 18.59 -2.63 -19.25
C PRO A 43 19.80 -2.90 -20.17
N ASP A 44 20.69 -1.94 -20.33
CA ASP A 44 21.92 -2.06 -21.11
C ASP A 44 23.11 -2.65 -20.33
N GLY A 45 22.87 -3.10 -19.08
CA GLY A 45 23.88 -3.67 -18.20
C GLY A 45 24.72 -2.65 -17.42
N GLN A 46 24.50 -1.35 -17.63
CA GLN A 46 25.17 -0.32 -16.85
C GLN A 46 24.61 -0.27 -15.42
N ILE A 47 25.42 0.24 -14.48
CA ILE A 47 25.01 0.42 -13.09
C ILE A 47 25.30 1.86 -12.69
N SER A 48 24.32 2.51 -12.07
CA SER A 48 24.45 3.87 -11.56
C SER A 48 23.98 3.96 -10.12
N GLN A 49 24.53 4.93 -9.40
CA GLN A 49 24.16 5.21 -8.03
C GLN A 49 23.72 6.68 -7.90
N PHE A 50 22.61 6.88 -7.19
CA PHE A 50 22.00 8.18 -6.96
C PHE A 50 21.79 8.41 -5.46
N GLY A 51 21.84 9.68 -5.05
CA GLY A 51 21.70 10.07 -3.65
C GLY A 51 23.02 10.03 -2.88
N GLN A 52 22.94 10.20 -1.56
CA GLN A 52 24.10 10.26 -0.67
C GLN A 52 23.89 9.43 0.57
N ALA A 53 24.87 8.60 0.92
CA ALA A 53 24.90 7.89 2.19
C ALA A 53 25.31 8.86 3.31
N ARG A 54 24.38 9.14 4.24
CA ARG A 54 24.63 9.91 5.47
C ARG A 54 24.05 9.16 6.65
N GLY A 55 24.90 8.78 7.62
CA GLY A 55 24.45 8.02 8.79
C GLY A 55 23.76 6.71 8.42
N ASP A 56 22.61 6.40 9.03
CA ASP A 56 21.77 5.22 8.75
C ASP A 56 20.94 5.40 7.46
N ALA A 57 21.63 5.71 6.36
CA ALA A 57 20.98 5.97 5.08
C ALA A 57 20.22 4.73 4.57
N ILE A 58 19.03 4.97 4.00
CA ILE A 58 18.27 3.93 3.30
C ILE A 58 19.05 3.54 2.04
N HIS A 59 19.34 2.25 1.88
CA HIS A 59 19.93 1.70 0.68
C HIS A 59 18.89 0.86 -0.06
N ALA A 60 18.66 1.18 -1.34
CA ALA A 60 17.74 0.45 -2.19
C ALA A 60 18.36 0.12 -3.54
N SER A 61 17.88 -0.94 -4.17
CA SER A 61 18.25 -1.31 -5.53
C SER A 61 17.04 -1.36 -6.44
N LEU A 62 17.25 -1.05 -7.72
CA LEU A 62 16.25 -1.14 -8.77
C LEU A 62 16.90 -1.79 -10.00
N HIS A 63 16.38 -2.94 -10.41
CA HIS A 63 16.85 -3.69 -11.56
C HIS A 63 15.83 -3.56 -12.69
N LEU A 64 16.15 -2.82 -13.72
CA LEU A 64 15.30 -2.58 -14.90
C LEU A 64 15.65 -3.60 -15.99
N TYR A 65 14.66 -4.37 -16.42
CA TYR A 65 14.83 -5.31 -17.53
C TYR A 65 14.59 -4.66 -18.90
N ASN A 66 13.84 -3.55 -18.91
CA ASN A 66 13.58 -2.72 -20.07
C ASN A 66 13.26 -1.27 -19.65
N TRP A 67 13.01 -0.38 -20.61
CA TRP A 67 12.75 1.05 -20.35
C TRP A 67 11.28 1.37 -20.02
N ASN A 68 10.38 0.37 -20.08
CA ASN A 68 8.95 0.56 -19.87
C ASN A 68 8.60 1.13 -18.48
N PRO A 69 9.22 0.70 -17.36
CA PRO A 69 8.90 1.23 -16.03
C PRO A 69 9.03 2.76 -15.94
N LEU A 70 10.06 3.31 -16.57
CA LEU A 70 10.30 4.75 -16.57
C LEU A 70 9.30 5.50 -17.46
N THR A 71 8.91 4.89 -18.57
CA THR A 71 7.88 5.44 -19.45
C THR A 71 6.50 5.42 -18.79
N GLN A 72 6.14 4.32 -18.12
CA GLN A 72 4.88 4.21 -17.40
C GLN A 72 4.83 5.12 -16.18
N ALA A 73 5.94 5.27 -15.44
CA ALA A 73 6.05 6.23 -14.35
C ALA A 73 5.80 7.67 -14.83
N GLN A 74 6.26 8.06 -16.02
CA GLN A 74 5.98 9.38 -16.58
C GLN A 74 4.52 9.57 -16.99
N LYS A 75 3.86 8.52 -17.49
CA LYS A 75 2.47 8.58 -17.95
C LYS A 75 1.46 8.59 -16.81
N SER A 76 1.69 7.74 -15.81
CA SER A 76 0.70 7.42 -14.77
C SER A 76 1.27 7.47 -13.35
N GLY A 77 2.48 8.01 -13.16
CA GLY A 77 3.13 8.16 -11.86
C GLY A 77 3.44 6.81 -11.21
N ASP A 78 3.20 6.74 -9.90
CA ASP A 78 3.36 5.57 -9.06
C ASP A 78 2.52 4.37 -9.51
N ILE A 79 1.31 4.61 -10.01
CA ILE A 79 0.44 3.55 -10.56
C ILE A 79 1.11 2.88 -11.77
N GLY A 80 1.60 3.65 -12.74
CA GLY A 80 2.27 3.10 -13.91
C GLY A 80 3.57 2.37 -13.56
N PHE A 81 4.30 2.85 -12.54
CA PHE A 81 5.48 2.16 -12.04
C PHE A 81 5.12 0.83 -11.39
N ALA A 82 4.04 0.77 -10.59
CA ALA A 82 3.54 -0.46 -9.99
C ALA A 82 3.00 -1.47 -11.03
N GLU A 83 2.26 -1.00 -12.04
CA GLU A 83 1.78 -1.84 -13.14
C GLU A 83 2.95 -2.49 -13.89
N SER A 84 4.05 -1.76 -14.11
CA SER A 84 5.25 -2.32 -14.73
C SER A 84 5.98 -3.34 -13.87
N PHE A 85 5.87 -3.26 -12.53
CA PHE A 85 6.34 -4.30 -11.62
C PHE A 85 5.52 -5.59 -11.78
N ILE A 86 4.20 -5.46 -11.82
CA ILE A 86 3.29 -6.61 -12.04
C ILE A 86 3.56 -7.27 -13.41
N ALA A 87 3.91 -6.47 -14.42
CA ALA A 87 4.30 -6.96 -15.74
C ALA A 87 5.69 -7.64 -15.77
N GLY A 88 6.47 -7.54 -14.69
CA GLY A 88 7.81 -8.11 -14.60
C GLY A 88 8.89 -7.29 -15.29
N ASP A 89 8.64 -6.02 -15.56
CA ASP A 89 9.59 -5.13 -16.25
C ASP A 89 10.76 -4.69 -15.36
N TRP A 90 10.63 -4.81 -14.05
CA TRP A 90 11.66 -4.51 -13.06
C TRP A 90 11.52 -5.32 -11.78
N THR A 91 12.58 -5.34 -10.98
CA THR A 91 12.61 -5.93 -9.64
C THR A 91 13.49 -5.12 -8.69
N SER A 92 13.42 -5.45 -7.40
CA SER A 92 14.30 -4.93 -6.35
C SER A 92 14.65 -6.06 -5.39
N ASN A 93 15.85 -6.04 -4.82
CA ASN A 93 16.26 -6.99 -3.79
C ASN A 93 15.54 -6.73 -2.46
N ASP A 94 15.10 -5.47 -2.24
CA ASP A 94 14.38 -5.03 -1.04
C ASP A 94 13.35 -3.95 -1.43
N ILE A 95 12.14 -4.39 -1.77
CA ILE A 95 11.01 -3.51 -2.12
C ILE A 95 10.63 -2.58 -0.96
N PRO A 96 10.54 -3.03 0.31
CA PRO A 96 10.31 -2.13 1.44
C PRO A 96 11.31 -0.97 1.52
N SER A 97 12.60 -1.21 1.37
CA SER A 97 13.63 -0.16 1.37
C SER A 97 13.50 0.77 0.15
N LEU A 98 13.16 0.24 -1.03
CA LEU A 98 12.88 1.05 -2.21
C LEU A 98 11.68 1.99 -1.97
N LEU A 99 10.59 1.48 -1.40
CA LEU A 99 9.41 2.29 -1.07
C LEU A 99 9.73 3.34 0.00
N ARG A 100 10.47 2.99 1.05
CA ARG A 100 10.93 3.94 2.08
C ARG A 100 11.76 5.07 1.46
N LEU A 101 12.66 4.74 0.53
CA LEU A 101 13.47 5.73 -0.20
C LEU A 101 12.57 6.68 -1.01
N CYS A 102 11.59 6.16 -1.74
CA CYS A 102 10.64 6.97 -2.50
C CYS A 102 9.82 7.88 -1.58
N ILE A 103 9.33 7.38 -0.44
CA ILE A 103 8.57 8.15 0.55
C ILE A 103 9.43 9.25 1.16
N ALA A 104 10.68 8.96 1.56
CA ALA A 104 11.59 9.94 2.13
C ALA A 104 11.91 11.10 1.16
N ASN A 105 11.88 10.84 -0.14
CA ASN A 105 12.13 11.83 -1.19
C ASN A 105 10.86 12.35 -1.87
N ARG A 106 9.67 11.99 -1.38
CA ARG A 106 8.37 12.26 -2.04
C ARG A 106 8.20 13.73 -2.39
N LYS A 107 8.52 14.63 -1.48
CA LYS A 107 8.36 16.08 -1.71
C LYS A 107 9.11 16.56 -2.96
N HIS A 108 10.34 16.09 -3.17
CA HIS A 108 11.15 16.42 -4.33
C HIS A 108 10.65 15.73 -5.60
N ILE A 109 10.19 14.49 -5.47
CA ILE A 109 9.62 13.72 -6.58
C ILE A 109 8.28 14.34 -7.02
N ASP A 110 7.42 14.69 -6.09
CA ASP A 110 6.11 15.32 -6.37
C ASP A 110 6.27 16.71 -7.00
N ASP A 111 7.19 17.54 -6.49
CA ASP A 111 7.46 18.88 -7.04
C ASP A 111 7.99 18.82 -8.48
N LEU A 112 8.66 17.75 -8.85
CA LEU A 112 9.22 17.55 -10.19
C LEU A 112 8.25 16.85 -11.16
N ILE A 113 7.45 15.90 -10.67
CA ILE A 113 6.40 15.25 -11.47
C ILE A 113 5.22 16.20 -11.65
N PHE A 114 4.82 16.93 -10.61
CA PHE A 114 3.64 17.78 -10.57
C PHE A 114 3.93 19.28 -10.49
N GLY A 115 5.21 19.67 -10.53
CA GLY A 115 5.73 21.02 -10.24
C GLY A 115 5.29 22.14 -11.16
N HIS A 116 4.61 21.87 -12.28
CA HIS A 116 3.95 22.91 -13.09
C HIS A 116 2.46 22.94 -12.75
N TRP A 117 1.94 24.16 -12.50
CA TRP A 117 0.53 24.43 -12.23
C TRP A 117 -0.43 23.75 -13.24
N LEU A 118 0.02 23.54 -14.48
CA LEU A 118 -0.71 22.79 -15.52
C LEU A 118 -0.90 21.33 -15.17
N GLY A 119 0.08 20.66 -14.58
CA GLY A 119 -0.04 19.27 -14.11
C GLY A 119 -1.05 19.15 -12.98
N ARG A 120 -0.97 20.06 -11.99
CA ARG A 120 -1.96 20.12 -10.88
C ARG A 120 -3.39 20.40 -11.39
N THR A 121 -3.54 21.24 -12.38
CA THR A 121 -4.86 21.56 -12.98
C THR A 121 -5.40 20.38 -13.77
N TYR A 122 -4.58 19.69 -14.56
CA TYR A 122 -4.96 18.46 -15.26
C TYR A 122 -5.40 17.35 -14.29
N TYR A 123 -4.65 17.14 -13.20
CA TYR A 123 -5.03 16.16 -12.17
C TYR A 123 -6.30 16.57 -11.42
N ARG A 124 -6.51 17.85 -11.13
CA ARG A 124 -7.77 18.35 -10.57
C ARG A 124 -8.96 18.08 -11.49
N ILE A 125 -8.80 18.33 -12.78
CA ILE A 125 -9.86 18.06 -13.78
C ILE A 125 -10.12 16.55 -13.87
N LYS A 126 -9.07 15.73 -13.95
CA LYS A 126 -9.18 14.26 -13.96
C LYS A 126 -9.83 13.72 -12.68
N HIS A 127 -9.52 14.31 -11.53
CA HIS A 127 -10.14 13.97 -10.24
C HIS A 127 -11.61 14.41 -10.17
N LEU A 128 -11.95 15.57 -10.75
CA LEU A 128 -13.33 16.04 -10.87
C LEU A 128 -14.19 15.17 -11.79
N LEU A 129 -13.59 14.64 -12.86
CA LEU A 129 -14.26 13.69 -13.78
C LEU A 129 -14.45 12.31 -13.16
N LYS A 130 -13.60 11.91 -12.19
CA LYS A 130 -13.72 10.66 -11.40
C LYS A 130 -14.49 10.87 -10.08
N ARG A 131 -15.33 11.88 -9.97
CA ARG A 131 -16.16 12.10 -8.78
C ARG A 131 -16.90 10.82 -8.39
N ASN A 132 -16.85 10.48 -7.12
CA ASN A 132 -17.67 9.44 -6.51
C ASN A 132 -19.15 9.85 -6.61
N THR A 133 -19.79 9.51 -7.70
CA THR A 133 -21.26 9.55 -7.81
C THR A 133 -21.82 8.31 -7.12
N ARG A 134 -23.06 8.34 -6.64
CA ARG A 134 -23.71 7.18 -6.00
C ARG A 134 -23.58 5.88 -6.84
N ALA A 135 -23.71 5.97 -8.16
CA ALA A 135 -23.57 4.83 -9.08
C ALA A 135 -22.12 4.32 -9.20
N ASN A 136 -21.14 5.23 -9.19
CA ASN A 136 -19.71 4.87 -9.27
C ASN A 136 -19.15 4.40 -7.91
N SER A 137 -19.67 4.89 -6.79
CA SER A 137 -19.27 4.47 -5.46
C SER A 137 -19.52 2.98 -5.23
N GLN A 138 -20.67 2.47 -5.66
CA GLN A 138 -20.98 1.04 -5.51
C GLN A 138 -20.00 0.16 -6.29
N LYS A 139 -19.71 0.52 -7.55
CA LYS A 139 -18.73 -0.20 -8.39
C LYS A 139 -17.31 -0.13 -7.83
N ASN A 140 -16.89 1.04 -7.34
CA ASN A 140 -15.55 1.24 -6.79
C ASN A 140 -15.38 0.49 -5.46
N ILE A 141 -16.39 0.48 -4.59
CA ILE A 141 -16.38 -0.26 -3.33
C ILE A 141 -16.39 -1.76 -3.62
N GLN A 142 -17.23 -2.21 -4.53
CA GLN A 142 -17.31 -3.61 -4.94
C GLN A 142 -15.97 -4.09 -5.51
N ALA A 143 -15.36 -3.36 -6.44
CA ALA A 143 -14.05 -3.68 -6.99
C ALA A 143 -12.92 -3.68 -5.95
N HIS A 144 -13.00 -2.82 -4.93
CA HIS A 144 -12.02 -2.79 -3.84
C HIS A 144 -12.08 -4.03 -2.95
N TYR A 145 -13.29 -4.53 -2.66
CA TYR A 145 -13.48 -5.72 -1.82
C TYR A 145 -13.53 -7.04 -2.60
N ASP A 146 -13.70 -6.98 -3.93
CA ASP A 146 -13.68 -8.15 -4.83
C ASP A 146 -12.27 -8.73 -5.06
N LEU A 147 -11.22 -8.18 -4.42
CA LEU A 147 -9.89 -8.81 -4.33
C LEU A 147 -9.94 -10.18 -3.64
N GLY A 148 -11.06 -10.49 -2.97
CA GLY A 148 -11.33 -11.78 -2.35
C GLY A 148 -10.65 -11.97 -0.99
N ASN A 149 -11.23 -12.86 -0.19
CA ASN A 149 -10.74 -13.16 1.16
C ASN A 149 -9.30 -13.70 1.16
N ALA A 150 -8.87 -14.39 0.09
CA ALA A 150 -7.52 -14.93 -0.04
C ALA A 150 -6.45 -13.82 -0.03
N PHE A 151 -6.72 -12.71 -0.73
CA PHE A 151 -5.82 -11.56 -0.74
C PHE A 151 -5.69 -10.92 0.64
N TYR A 152 -6.81 -10.68 1.32
CA TYR A 152 -6.80 -10.03 2.63
C TYR A 152 -6.11 -10.89 3.71
N LYS A 153 -6.24 -12.20 3.65
CA LYS A 153 -5.56 -13.15 4.54
C LYS A 153 -4.03 -13.14 4.42
N LEU A 154 -3.46 -12.58 3.35
CA LEU A 154 -2.00 -12.48 3.19
C LEU A 154 -1.37 -11.50 4.18
N TRP A 155 -2.12 -10.52 4.68
CA TRP A 155 -1.57 -9.42 5.47
C TRP A 155 -2.44 -8.96 6.64
N LEU A 156 -3.73 -9.32 6.69
CA LEU A 156 -4.54 -9.17 7.89
C LEU A 156 -4.24 -10.31 8.87
N ASP A 157 -4.40 -10.01 10.14
CA ASP A 157 -4.38 -11.01 11.20
C ASP A 157 -5.65 -11.88 11.17
N GLU A 158 -5.70 -12.90 12.02
CA GLU A 158 -6.81 -13.88 12.08
C GLU A 158 -8.18 -13.25 12.36
N THR A 159 -8.22 -12.08 13.02
CA THR A 159 -9.47 -11.37 13.29
C THR A 159 -10.08 -10.77 12.02
N MET A 160 -9.32 -10.64 10.94
CA MET A 160 -9.74 -10.02 9.70
C MET A 160 -10.27 -8.58 9.88
N ASN A 161 -9.71 -7.83 10.82
CA ASN A 161 -10.04 -6.43 11.01
C ASN A 161 -9.27 -5.54 10.02
N TYR A 162 -9.99 -4.89 9.09
CA TYR A 162 -9.41 -3.97 8.11
C TYR A 162 -9.43 -2.53 8.61
N SER A 163 -8.92 -2.32 9.79
CA SER A 163 -8.72 -1.00 10.39
C SER A 163 -7.56 -1.07 11.39
N SER A 164 -7.04 0.10 11.81
CA SER A 164 -5.89 0.15 12.72
C SER A 164 -6.15 -0.59 14.02
N ALA A 165 -5.15 -1.35 14.49
CA ALA A 165 -5.17 -1.97 15.79
C ALA A 165 -4.97 -0.92 16.92
N TRP A 166 -5.44 -1.21 18.11
CA TRP A 166 -5.24 -0.36 19.30
C TRP A 166 -4.40 -1.08 20.34
N PHE A 167 -3.14 -0.69 20.42
CA PHE A 167 -2.14 -1.30 21.29
C PHE A 167 -2.18 -0.77 22.72
N ASP A 168 -2.91 0.31 23.01
CA ASP A 168 -3.03 0.93 24.34
C ASP A 168 -1.68 1.22 25.03
N GLY A 169 -0.67 1.54 24.20
CA GLY A 169 0.71 1.79 24.68
C GLY A 169 1.57 0.53 24.85
N ASP A 170 1.00 -0.67 24.80
CA ASP A 170 1.74 -1.95 24.84
C ASP A 170 2.02 -2.48 23.44
N PHE A 171 3.13 -2.05 22.84
CA PHE A 171 3.58 -2.52 21.54
C PHE A 171 4.22 -3.91 21.54
N SER A 172 4.27 -4.60 22.70
CA SER A 172 4.67 -6.01 22.79
C SER A 172 3.51 -6.97 22.47
N SER A 173 2.27 -6.48 22.53
CA SER A 173 1.06 -7.25 22.16
C SER A 173 1.08 -7.64 20.69
N THR A 174 0.48 -8.81 20.36
CA THR A 174 0.27 -9.21 18.97
C THR A 174 -0.78 -8.33 18.30
N THR A 175 -0.75 -8.26 16.97
CA THR A 175 -1.77 -7.52 16.19
C THR A 175 -3.18 -8.02 16.51
N SER A 176 -3.39 -9.32 16.64
CA SER A 176 -4.68 -9.93 16.97
C SER A 176 -5.19 -9.49 18.35
N GLN A 177 -4.32 -9.44 19.36
CA GLN A 177 -4.66 -8.92 20.69
C GLN A 177 -5.04 -7.44 20.64
N ALA A 178 -4.27 -6.62 19.94
CA ALA A 178 -4.54 -5.20 19.79
C ALA A 178 -5.83 -4.93 18.96
N GLN A 179 -6.14 -5.76 17.97
CA GLN A 179 -7.41 -5.72 17.24
C GLN A 179 -8.60 -6.10 18.15
N SER A 180 -8.46 -7.15 18.95
CA SER A 180 -9.48 -7.56 19.92
C SER A 180 -9.70 -6.48 20.98
N ALA A 181 -8.62 -5.86 21.49
CA ALA A 181 -8.70 -4.73 22.42
C ALA A 181 -9.46 -3.54 21.82
N LYS A 182 -9.20 -3.20 20.55
CA LYS A 182 -9.94 -2.16 19.84
C LYS A 182 -11.44 -2.46 19.77
N VAL A 183 -11.81 -3.69 19.37
CA VAL A 183 -13.22 -4.10 19.24
C VAL A 183 -13.91 -4.04 20.60
N ARG A 184 -13.31 -4.59 21.63
CA ARG A 184 -13.82 -4.55 23.00
C ARG A 184 -14.00 -3.12 23.49
N ARG A 185 -13.03 -2.25 23.24
CA ARG A 185 -13.14 -0.83 23.56
C ARG A 185 -14.33 -0.18 22.86
N ALA A 186 -14.55 -0.45 21.56
CA ALA A 186 -15.67 0.11 20.81
C ALA A 186 -17.02 -0.28 21.43
N LEU A 187 -17.21 -1.55 21.78
CA LEU A 187 -18.41 -2.06 22.42
C LEU A 187 -18.62 -1.43 23.82
N HIS A 188 -17.57 -1.30 24.63
CA HIS A 188 -17.64 -0.61 25.93
C HIS A 188 -18.00 0.87 25.80
N MET A 189 -17.37 1.59 24.83
CA MET A 189 -17.68 3.01 24.58
C MET A 189 -19.09 3.23 24.09
N ALA A 190 -19.65 2.26 23.36
CA ALA A 190 -21.06 2.27 22.96
C ALA A 190 -22.02 1.88 24.08
N GLY A 191 -21.51 1.45 25.26
CA GLY A 191 -22.30 1.09 26.42
C GLY A 191 -23.08 -0.21 26.26
N VAL A 192 -22.63 -1.10 25.36
CA VAL A 192 -23.35 -2.34 25.02
C VAL A 192 -23.51 -3.25 26.23
N GLN A 193 -24.73 -3.72 26.48
CA GLN A 193 -25.13 -4.63 27.55
C GLN A 193 -25.74 -5.92 26.97
N ALA A 194 -25.82 -6.94 27.79
CA ALA A 194 -26.47 -8.20 27.41
C ALA A 194 -27.96 -7.98 27.08
N GLY A 195 -28.40 -8.52 25.96
CA GLY A 195 -29.75 -8.35 25.44
C GLY A 195 -29.98 -7.13 24.56
N ASP A 196 -29.02 -6.22 24.47
CA ASP A 196 -29.12 -5.05 23.59
C ASP A 196 -29.16 -5.45 22.11
N ARG A 197 -29.80 -4.58 21.33
CA ARG A 197 -29.83 -4.68 19.86
C ARG A 197 -28.85 -3.67 19.29
N VAL A 198 -27.75 -4.16 18.69
CA VAL A 198 -26.66 -3.34 18.17
C VAL A 198 -26.62 -3.44 16.65
N MET A 199 -26.57 -2.29 15.95
CA MET A 199 -26.37 -2.22 14.52
C MET A 199 -24.93 -1.78 14.21
N GLU A 200 -24.22 -2.56 13.41
CA GLU A 200 -22.89 -2.26 12.89
C GLU A 200 -22.96 -1.93 11.40
N ILE A 201 -22.67 -0.68 11.02
CA ILE A 201 -22.64 -0.27 9.62
C ILE A 201 -21.20 -0.42 9.12
N GLY A 202 -21.00 -1.33 8.15
CA GLY A 202 -19.68 -1.71 7.67
C GLY A 202 -19.04 -2.81 8.52
N CYS A 203 -19.77 -3.87 8.78
CA CYS A 203 -19.35 -4.97 9.67
C CYS A 203 -18.13 -5.78 9.15
N GLY A 204 -17.68 -5.53 7.93
CA GLY A 204 -16.55 -6.25 7.36
C GLY A 204 -16.71 -7.77 7.45
N TRP A 205 -15.71 -8.45 7.96
CA TRP A 205 -15.70 -9.90 8.17
C TRP A 205 -16.32 -10.34 9.52
N GLY A 206 -17.02 -9.44 10.21
CA GLY A 206 -17.87 -9.76 11.36
C GLY A 206 -17.16 -9.86 12.72
N ALA A 207 -15.93 -9.36 12.87
CA ALA A 207 -15.20 -9.49 14.13
C ALA A 207 -15.86 -8.77 15.32
N LEU A 208 -16.46 -7.58 15.10
CA LEU A 208 -17.17 -6.86 16.16
C LEU A 208 -18.52 -7.55 16.45
N ALA A 209 -19.22 -8.01 15.41
CA ALA A 209 -20.47 -8.74 15.58
C ALA A 209 -20.26 -10.03 16.39
N GLU A 210 -19.19 -10.79 16.13
CA GLU A 210 -18.81 -11.99 16.89
C GLU A 210 -18.59 -11.67 18.37
N MET A 211 -17.71 -10.71 18.69
CA MET A 211 -17.42 -10.31 20.06
C MET A 211 -18.67 -9.74 20.77
N GLY A 212 -19.45 -8.92 20.08
CA GLY A 212 -20.69 -8.36 20.64
C GLY A 212 -21.69 -9.43 21.02
N ALA A 213 -21.83 -10.48 20.20
CA ALA A 213 -22.71 -11.60 20.50
C ALA A 213 -22.18 -12.49 21.63
N LEU A 214 -20.89 -12.89 21.57
CA LEU A 214 -20.33 -13.88 22.49
C LEU A 214 -19.92 -13.28 23.85
N ASP A 215 -19.19 -12.16 23.82
CA ASP A 215 -18.61 -11.59 25.05
C ASP A 215 -19.57 -10.62 25.76
N PHE A 216 -20.45 -9.97 24.98
CA PHE A 216 -21.40 -8.99 25.52
C PHE A 216 -22.86 -9.47 25.56
N GLY A 217 -23.18 -10.61 24.93
CA GLY A 217 -24.54 -11.13 24.92
C GLY A 217 -25.54 -10.28 24.13
N ALA A 218 -25.07 -9.46 23.20
CA ALA A 218 -25.89 -8.55 22.41
C ALA A 218 -26.46 -9.23 21.15
N GLN A 219 -27.59 -8.72 20.67
CA GLN A 219 -28.14 -9.08 19.37
C GLN A 219 -27.54 -8.20 18.28
N MET A 220 -26.67 -8.77 17.45
CA MET A 220 -25.91 -8.01 16.47
C MET A 220 -26.58 -8.02 15.08
N TYR A 221 -26.63 -6.85 14.46
CA TYR A 221 -27.11 -6.64 13.09
C TYR A 221 -25.99 -5.96 12.28
N GLY A 222 -25.25 -6.74 11.49
CA GLY A 222 -24.19 -6.24 10.65
C GLY A 222 -24.65 -5.93 9.22
N VAL A 223 -24.20 -4.81 8.65
CA VAL A 223 -24.40 -4.45 7.24
C VAL A 223 -23.06 -4.30 6.55
N THR A 224 -22.91 -4.92 5.38
CA THR A 224 -21.75 -4.77 4.50
C THR A 224 -22.19 -4.66 3.04
N LEU A 225 -21.34 -4.03 2.19
CA LEU A 225 -21.59 -3.94 0.75
C LEU A 225 -20.90 -5.07 -0.04
N SER A 226 -20.10 -5.92 0.62
CA SER A 226 -19.34 -7.00 0.00
C SER A 226 -20.00 -8.36 0.27
N HIS A 227 -20.31 -9.07 -0.79
CA HIS A 227 -20.83 -10.46 -0.69
C HIS A 227 -19.80 -11.41 -0.07
N GLU A 228 -18.52 -11.24 -0.38
CA GLU A 228 -17.41 -12.02 0.18
C GLU A 228 -17.28 -11.83 1.70
N GLN A 229 -17.39 -10.57 2.17
CA GLN A 229 -17.37 -10.27 3.60
C GLN A 229 -18.59 -10.83 4.29
N LEU A 230 -19.78 -10.71 3.69
CA LEU A 230 -21.03 -11.23 4.25
C LEU A 230 -20.95 -12.74 4.44
N ALA A 231 -20.54 -13.47 3.39
CA ALA A 231 -20.43 -14.93 3.47
C ALA A 231 -19.45 -15.37 4.57
N PHE A 232 -18.30 -14.70 4.67
CA PHE A 232 -17.31 -14.97 5.71
C PHE A 232 -17.85 -14.67 7.12
N ALA A 233 -18.52 -13.53 7.31
CA ALA A 233 -19.08 -13.14 8.59
C ALA A 233 -20.17 -14.13 9.03
N GLN A 234 -21.02 -14.58 8.11
CA GLN A 234 -22.03 -15.61 8.38
C GLN A 234 -21.39 -16.94 8.80
N GLU A 235 -20.37 -17.40 8.08
CA GLU A 235 -19.65 -18.62 8.43
C GLU A 235 -18.97 -18.51 9.81
N ARG A 236 -18.37 -17.35 10.12
CA ARG A 236 -17.79 -17.06 11.43
C ARG A 236 -18.79 -17.18 12.56
N LEU A 237 -19.95 -16.54 12.42
CA LEU A 237 -21.00 -16.53 13.42
C LEU A 237 -21.69 -17.91 13.57
N HIS A 238 -21.81 -18.67 12.49
CA HIS A 238 -22.35 -20.04 12.57
C HIS A 238 -21.40 -20.98 13.33
N ARG A 239 -20.10 -20.86 13.14
CA ARG A 239 -19.12 -21.68 13.89
C ARG A 239 -19.18 -21.42 15.39
N THR A 240 -19.41 -20.18 15.78
CA THR A 240 -19.47 -19.76 17.18
C THR A 240 -20.81 -20.08 17.84
N SER A 241 -21.94 -20.02 17.11
CA SER A 241 -23.27 -20.42 17.64
C SER A 241 -23.44 -21.94 17.82
N GLY A 242 -22.61 -22.75 17.17
CA GLY A 242 -22.56 -24.22 17.38
C GLY A 242 -21.72 -24.64 18.59
N GLN A 243 -21.04 -23.70 19.28
CA GLN A 243 -20.21 -23.95 20.48
C GLN A 243 -20.86 -23.41 21.78
N ALA A 244 -22.03 -22.78 21.69
CA ALA A 244 -22.84 -22.30 22.78
C ALA A 244 -24.10 -23.18 22.87
#